data_e2c65123454f08dcfc9dfbff0a9e9c31
#
_entry.id   e2c65123454f08dcfc9dfbff0a9e9c31
#
_cell.length_a   1.000
_cell.length_b   1.000
_cell.length_c   1.000
_cell.angle_alpha   90.00
_cell.angle_beta   90.00
_cell.angle_gamma   90.00
#
_symmetry.space_group_name_H-M   'P 1'
#
loop_
_entity.id
_entity.type
_entity.pdbx_description
1 polymer ?
#
loop_
_entity_poly.entity_id
_entity_poly.type
_entity_poly.pdbx_seq_one_letter_code
_entity_poly.pdbx_strand_id
1 'polypeptide(L)'
;AIKALDSIFNDKAFGTAGNRVVIEEFLEGEEASFIAVVSKDKIIPLATSQDHKAVGDGDVGLNTGGMGAYSPAPIVTEEIHKKILNEVMYPTMNGLINEGSPYLGFLYAGLMIKDNEIKVLEFNCRFGDPETQPILLRLNSSLVELCKAAIDDELDTYSIQWTEKHSCGVVIASEGYPEDYESNKKVSIKENSIKDSKLFHAGTKYENETILTSGGRVFCATALGSDLKDAQKNAYNLVNNVEFDGAFFRKDIGFKGIK
;
A
#
# COMPACT_ATOMS: atom_id res chain seq x y z
N ALA A 1 0.54 -23.60 -10.31
CA ALA A 1 -0.71 -24.05 -9.67
C ALA A 1 -0.50 -25.38 -8.93
N ILE A 2 -0.10 -26.51 -9.61
CA ILE A 2 0.00 -27.85 -8.97
C ILE A 2 0.94 -27.82 -7.76
N LYS A 3 2.17 -27.30 -7.89
CA LYS A 3 3.12 -27.19 -6.76
C LYS A 3 2.55 -26.40 -5.58
N ALA A 4 1.78 -25.34 -5.84
CA ALA A 4 1.15 -24.57 -4.77
C ALA A 4 0.08 -25.38 -4.05
N LEU A 5 -0.74 -26.14 -4.79
CA LEU A 5 -1.75 -27.03 -4.21
C LEU A 5 -1.10 -28.14 -3.38
N ASP A 6 0.01 -28.73 -3.86
CA ASP A 6 0.76 -29.74 -3.11
C ASP A 6 1.29 -29.15 -1.79
N SER A 7 1.89 -27.97 -1.82
CA SER A 7 2.38 -27.29 -0.62
C SER A 7 1.23 -26.97 0.35
N ILE A 8 0.08 -26.53 -0.14
CA ILE A 8 -1.07 -26.22 0.72
C ILE A 8 -1.68 -27.47 1.34
N PHE A 9 -2.00 -28.49 0.53
CA PHE A 9 -2.78 -29.65 0.99
C PHE A 9 -1.91 -30.78 1.58
N ASN A 10 -0.76 -31.06 0.97
CA ASN A 10 0.10 -32.18 1.35
C ASN A 10 1.13 -31.76 2.39
N ASP A 11 1.86 -30.67 2.16
CA ASP A 11 2.87 -30.17 3.08
C ASP A 11 2.29 -29.37 4.25
N LYS A 12 0.98 -28.99 4.16
CA LYS A 12 0.26 -28.19 5.16
C LYS A 12 0.97 -26.90 5.53
N ALA A 13 1.62 -26.26 4.55
CA ALA A 13 2.41 -25.05 4.77
C ALA A 13 1.64 -23.90 5.45
N PHE A 14 0.31 -23.87 5.33
CA PHE A 14 -0.56 -22.88 5.97
C PHE A 14 -1.45 -23.47 7.07
N GLY A 15 -1.14 -24.68 7.58
CA GLY A 15 -1.90 -25.32 8.64
C GLY A 15 -3.40 -25.45 8.29
N THR A 16 -4.28 -25.11 9.24
CA THR A 16 -5.74 -25.21 9.05
C THR A 16 -6.28 -24.21 8.01
N ALA A 17 -5.62 -23.09 7.75
CA ALA A 17 -6.00 -22.14 6.72
C ALA A 17 -5.96 -22.76 5.31
N GLY A 18 -5.08 -23.74 5.09
CA GLY A 18 -4.98 -24.49 3.86
C GLY A 18 -6.05 -25.56 3.64
N ASN A 19 -7.03 -25.74 4.52
CA ASN A 19 -8.09 -26.74 4.35
C ASN A 19 -9.05 -26.40 3.18
N ARG A 20 -9.09 -25.14 2.75
CA ARG A 20 -9.86 -24.67 1.59
C ARG A 20 -9.04 -23.68 0.80
N VAL A 21 -9.16 -23.76 -0.53
CA VAL A 21 -8.53 -22.81 -1.45
C VAL A 21 -9.57 -22.24 -2.39
N VAL A 22 -9.37 -21.03 -2.86
CA VAL A 22 -10.12 -20.41 -3.95
C VAL A 22 -9.22 -20.45 -5.18
N ILE A 23 -9.78 -20.91 -6.29
CA ILE A 23 -9.10 -20.90 -7.59
C ILE A 23 -9.85 -19.92 -8.47
N GLU A 24 -9.16 -18.86 -8.85
CA GLU A 24 -9.70 -17.76 -9.64
C GLU A 24 -9.06 -17.74 -11.03
N GLU A 25 -9.66 -16.98 -11.95
CA GLU A 25 -9.05 -16.72 -13.24
C GLU A 25 -7.74 -15.92 -13.05
N PHE A 26 -6.79 -16.14 -13.94
CA PHE A 26 -5.60 -15.32 -13.99
C PHE A 26 -5.95 -13.96 -14.62
N LEU A 27 -5.82 -12.89 -13.84
CA LEU A 27 -6.11 -11.53 -14.30
C LEU A 27 -4.87 -10.89 -14.90
N GLU A 28 -5.00 -10.30 -16.06
CA GLU A 28 -3.99 -9.48 -16.71
C GLU A 28 -4.35 -8.00 -16.58
N GLY A 29 -3.36 -7.12 -16.42
CA GLY A 29 -3.56 -5.69 -16.31
C GLY A 29 -2.56 -5.03 -15.39
N GLU A 30 -2.87 -3.82 -14.96
CA GLU A 30 -2.13 -3.09 -13.93
C GLU A 30 -2.93 -3.09 -12.62
N GLU A 31 -2.27 -3.47 -11.54
CA GLU A 31 -2.88 -3.39 -10.21
C GLU A 31 -2.95 -1.93 -9.73
N ALA A 32 -4.04 -1.57 -9.09
CA ALA A 32 -4.22 -0.28 -8.44
C ALA A 32 -4.91 -0.46 -7.09
N SER A 33 -4.52 0.38 -6.13
CA SER A 33 -5.10 0.44 -4.80
C SER A 33 -6.06 1.63 -4.72
N PHE A 34 -7.34 1.35 -4.48
CA PHE A 34 -8.37 2.36 -4.28
C PHE A 34 -8.87 2.29 -2.85
N ILE A 35 -8.56 3.31 -2.07
CA ILE A 35 -8.91 3.37 -0.64
C ILE A 35 -9.92 4.50 -0.42
N ALA A 36 -10.93 4.24 0.37
CA ALA A 36 -11.91 5.24 0.76
C ALA A 36 -12.21 5.19 2.25
N VAL A 37 -12.61 6.33 2.81
CA VAL A 37 -13.26 6.38 4.12
C VAL A 37 -14.76 6.19 3.91
N VAL A 38 -15.34 5.25 4.61
CA VAL A 38 -16.76 4.91 4.53
C VAL A 38 -17.40 5.12 5.89
N SER A 39 -18.58 5.72 5.91
CA SER A 39 -19.45 5.80 7.07
C SER A 39 -20.89 5.56 6.62
N LYS A 40 -21.42 4.37 6.90
CA LYS A 40 -22.74 3.93 6.47
C LYS A 40 -22.94 4.04 4.94
N ASP A 41 -23.71 5.02 4.49
CA ASP A 41 -24.03 5.30 3.08
C ASP A 41 -23.16 6.40 2.45
N LYS A 42 -22.19 6.94 3.21
CA LYS A 42 -21.28 8.01 2.77
C LYS A 42 -19.89 7.47 2.49
N ILE A 43 -19.23 8.02 1.47
CA ILE A 43 -17.90 7.60 1.06
C ILE A 43 -17.07 8.81 0.62
N ILE A 44 -15.84 8.90 1.12
CA ILE A 44 -14.81 9.82 0.64
C ILE A 44 -13.64 9.01 0.09
N PRO A 45 -13.40 9.00 -1.22
CA PRO A 45 -12.22 8.37 -1.79
C PRO A 45 -10.96 9.14 -1.39
N LEU A 46 -9.90 8.40 -1.09
CA LEU A 46 -8.56 8.94 -0.86
C LEU A 46 -7.79 9.03 -2.18
N ALA A 47 -6.59 9.62 -2.13
CA ALA A 47 -5.70 9.63 -3.28
C ALA A 47 -5.38 8.19 -3.71
N THR A 48 -5.38 7.94 -5.02
CA THR A 48 -5.09 6.62 -5.60
C THR A 48 -3.62 6.26 -5.45
N SER A 49 -3.31 4.97 -5.44
CA SER A 49 -1.95 4.46 -5.31
C SER A 49 -1.75 3.18 -6.14
N GLN A 50 -0.51 2.91 -6.50
CA GLN A 50 -0.09 1.60 -7.01
C GLN A 50 1.07 1.09 -6.18
N ASP A 51 1.01 -0.19 -5.77
CA ASP A 51 2.10 -0.85 -5.08
C ASP A 51 2.89 -1.78 -6.01
N HIS A 52 4.03 -2.28 -5.50
CA HIS A 52 4.90 -3.22 -6.17
C HIS A 52 5.01 -4.47 -5.30
N LYS A 53 4.22 -5.50 -5.63
CA LYS A 53 4.07 -6.70 -4.78
C LYS A 53 5.22 -7.69 -4.91
N ALA A 54 5.83 -7.81 -6.09
CA ALA A 54 6.95 -8.72 -6.29
C ALA A 54 8.22 -8.22 -5.57
N VAL A 55 9.01 -9.16 -5.03
CA VAL A 55 10.21 -8.86 -4.24
C VAL A 55 11.34 -8.25 -5.07
N GLY A 56 11.45 -8.60 -6.34
CA GLY A 56 12.54 -8.19 -7.25
C GLY A 56 12.14 -7.12 -8.25
N ASP A 57 13.16 -6.44 -8.79
CA ASP A 57 13.02 -5.47 -9.86
C ASP A 57 12.34 -6.09 -11.09
N GLY A 58 11.55 -5.31 -11.84
CA GLY A 58 10.81 -5.80 -13.01
C GLY A 58 9.62 -6.70 -12.66
N ASP A 59 9.11 -6.63 -11.44
CA ASP A 59 8.00 -7.44 -10.92
C ASP A 59 8.26 -8.95 -11.00
N VAL A 60 9.48 -9.37 -10.67
CA VAL A 60 9.86 -10.79 -10.63
C VAL A 60 10.03 -11.29 -9.20
N GLY A 61 9.90 -12.62 -9.05
CA GLY A 61 10.05 -13.30 -7.76
C GLY A 61 8.73 -13.47 -7.01
N LEU A 62 8.85 -13.73 -5.71
CA LEU A 62 7.70 -13.99 -4.83
C LEU A 62 6.90 -12.70 -4.58
N ASN A 63 5.60 -12.83 -4.42
CA ASN A 63 4.76 -11.76 -3.91
C ASN A 63 5.06 -11.51 -2.42
N THR A 64 5.06 -10.25 -2.05
CA THR A 64 5.32 -9.75 -0.71
C THR A 64 4.11 -8.98 -0.18
N GLY A 65 4.24 -8.37 0.98
CA GLY A 65 3.28 -7.38 1.47
C GLY A 65 3.36 -6.03 0.75
N GLY A 66 4.26 -5.87 -0.23
CA GLY A 66 4.55 -4.65 -0.97
C GLY A 66 5.96 -4.12 -0.70
N MET A 67 6.70 -3.86 -1.78
CA MET A 67 8.08 -3.36 -1.75
C MET A 67 8.18 -1.85 -1.94
N GLY A 68 7.05 -1.20 -2.12
CA GLY A 68 6.93 0.23 -2.29
C GLY A 68 5.69 0.61 -3.07
N ALA A 69 5.29 1.87 -2.97
CA ALA A 69 4.11 2.38 -3.63
C ALA A 69 4.28 3.85 -4.02
N TYR A 70 3.43 4.32 -4.91
CA TYR A 70 3.40 5.72 -5.31
C TYR A 70 1.97 6.25 -5.44
N SER A 71 1.81 7.54 -5.36
CA SER A 71 0.53 8.24 -5.47
C SER A 71 0.72 9.60 -6.17
N PRO A 72 -0.19 10.00 -7.09
CA PRO A 72 -1.37 9.28 -7.53
C PRO A 72 -1.01 8.11 -8.47
N ALA A 73 -1.98 7.22 -8.72
CA ALA A 73 -1.88 6.14 -9.70
C ALA A 73 -2.33 6.63 -11.08
N PRO A 74 -1.45 6.75 -12.09
CA PRO A 74 -1.84 7.27 -13.39
C PRO A 74 -2.86 6.41 -14.15
N ILE A 75 -2.87 5.09 -13.87
CA ILE A 75 -3.85 4.17 -14.46
C ILE A 75 -5.28 4.49 -14.04
N VAL A 76 -5.47 5.13 -12.87
CA VAL A 76 -6.78 5.53 -12.37
C VAL A 76 -7.10 6.94 -12.88
N THR A 77 -7.51 7.02 -14.15
CA THR A 77 -8.02 8.26 -14.77
C THR A 77 -9.31 8.71 -14.08
N GLU A 78 -9.78 9.92 -14.38
CA GLU A 78 -11.08 10.42 -13.87
C GLU A 78 -12.26 9.49 -14.25
N GLU A 79 -12.23 8.91 -15.45
CA GLU A 79 -13.24 7.97 -15.92
C GLU A 79 -13.20 6.68 -15.10
N ILE A 80 -12.01 6.10 -14.96
CA ILE A 80 -11.80 4.89 -14.13
C ILE A 80 -12.16 5.16 -12.67
N HIS A 81 -11.78 6.31 -12.12
CA HIS A 81 -12.15 6.68 -10.76
C HIS A 81 -13.67 6.67 -10.53
N LYS A 82 -14.44 7.29 -11.45
CA LYS A 82 -15.90 7.28 -11.40
C LYS A 82 -16.46 5.86 -11.53
N LYS A 83 -15.89 5.07 -12.42
CA LYS A 83 -16.27 3.67 -12.64
C LYS A 83 -16.03 2.84 -11.39
N ILE A 84 -14.87 2.97 -10.73
CA ILE A 84 -14.56 2.30 -9.46
C ILE A 84 -15.62 2.64 -8.39
N LEU A 85 -15.96 3.91 -8.24
CA LEU A 85 -16.99 4.31 -7.28
C LEU A 85 -18.33 3.65 -7.59
N ASN A 86 -18.79 3.70 -8.85
CA ASN A 86 -20.13 3.25 -9.23
C ASN A 86 -20.26 1.73 -9.31
N GLU A 87 -19.22 1.03 -9.76
CA GLU A 87 -19.29 -0.41 -10.04
C GLU A 87 -18.70 -1.26 -8.92
N VAL A 88 -17.85 -0.68 -8.04
CA VAL A 88 -17.18 -1.41 -6.96
C VAL A 88 -17.56 -0.87 -5.58
N MET A 89 -17.25 0.41 -5.31
CA MET A 89 -17.31 0.91 -3.94
C MET A 89 -18.76 1.10 -3.44
N TYR A 90 -19.61 1.78 -4.20
CA TYR A 90 -21.02 1.93 -3.84
C TYR A 90 -21.81 0.60 -3.77
N PRO A 91 -21.65 -0.33 -4.73
CA PRO A 91 -22.29 -1.63 -4.63
C PRO A 91 -21.83 -2.42 -3.39
N THR A 92 -20.54 -2.40 -3.05
CA THR A 92 -20.01 -3.07 -1.86
C THR A 92 -20.60 -2.48 -0.58
N MET A 93 -20.58 -1.16 -0.46
CA MET A 93 -21.13 -0.45 0.69
C MET A 93 -22.64 -0.74 0.85
N ASN A 94 -23.42 -0.63 -0.23
CA ASN A 94 -24.85 -0.92 -0.23
C ASN A 94 -25.14 -2.39 0.10
N GLY A 95 -24.32 -3.32 -0.39
CA GLY A 95 -24.41 -4.73 -0.05
C GLY A 95 -24.27 -4.96 1.46
N LEU A 96 -23.26 -4.37 2.08
CA LEU A 96 -23.05 -4.47 3.52
C LEU A 96 -24.20 -3.87 4.33
N ILE A 97 -24.76 -2.74 3.88
CA ILE A 97 -25.96 -2.15 4.52
C ILE A 97 -27.15 -3.11 4.43
N ASN A 98 -27.40 -3.68 3.25
CA ASN A 98 -28.53 -4.60 3.02
C ASN A 98 -28.40 -5.89 3.84
N GLU A 99 -27.17 -6.33 4.13
CA GLU A 99 -26.87 -7.46 5.00
C GLU A 99 -26.94 -7.11 6.51
N GLY A 100 -27.29 -5.87 6.85
CA GLY A 100 -27.39 -5.41 8.25
C GLY A 100 -26.05 -5.15 8.93
N SER A 101 -24.97 -5.04 8.14
CA SER A 101 -23.60 -4.82 8.61
C SER A 101 -23.00 -3.55 7.99
N PRO A 102 -23.57 -2.35 8.23
CA PRO A 102 -23.06 -1.11 7.66
C PRO A 102 -21.60 -0.89 8.07
N TYR A 103 -20.78 -0.49 7.10
CA TYR A 103 -19.35 -0.34 7.29
C TYR A 103 -18.99 1.04 7.82
N LEU A 104 -18.03 1.10 8.75
CA LEU A 104 -17.39 2.33 9.24
C LEU A 104 -15.88 2.12 9.27
N GLY A 105 -15.14 2.89 8.49
CA GLY A 105 -13.68 2.83 8.47
C GLY A 105 -13.06 2.99 7.09
N PHE A 106 -11.82 2.53 6.96
CA PHE A 106 -11.08 2.54 5.69
C PHE A 106 -11.37 1.27 4.90
N LEU A 107 -12.03 1.41 3.76
CA LEU A 107 -12.27 0.33 2.82
C LEU A 107 -11.27 0.42 1.68
N TYR A 108 -10.45 -0.59 1.55
CA TYR A 108 -9.47 -0.76 0.48
C TYR A 108 -10.02 -1.74 -0.55
N ALA A 109 -10.00 -1.37 -1.81
CA ALA A 109 -10.23 -2.25 -2.95
C ALA A 109 -8.93 -2.41 -3.74
N GLY A 110 -8.40 -3.63 -3.79
CA GLY A 110 -7.34 -4.02 -4.72
C GLY A 110 -7.96 -4.34 -6.07
N LEU A 111 -7.50 -3.67 -7.11
CA LEU A 111 -8.13 -3.70 -8.43
C LEU A 111 -7.11 -4.10 -9.49
N MET A 112 -7.56 -4.88 -10.48
CA MET A 112 -6.86 -5.11 -11.74
C MET A 112 -7.55 -4.30 -12.83
N ILE A 113 -6.80 -3.46 -13.52
CA ILE A 113 -7.32 -2.56 -14.55
C ILE A 113 -6.66 -2.91 -15.89
N LYS A 114 -7.48 -3.19 -16.90
CA LYS A 114 -7.04 -3.46 -18.26
C LYS A 114 -8.08 -2.92 -19.24
N ASP A 115 -7.66 -2.15 -20.23
CA ASP A 115 -8.53 -1.65 -21.32
C ASP A 115 -9.82 -0.97 -20.82
N ASN A 116 -9.72 -0.17 -19.75
CA ASN A 116 -10.81 0.48 -19.02
C ASN A 116 -11.80 -0.50 -18.33
N GLU A 117 -11.48 -1.77 -18.27
CA GLU A 117 -12.22 -2.74 -17.45
C GLU A 117 -11.58 -2.86 -16.06
N ILE A 118 -12.44 -3.06 -15.05
CA ILE A 118 -12.05 -3.15 -13.65
C ILE A 118 -12.48 -4.51 -13.13
N LYS A 119 -11.52 -5.23 -12.53
CA LYS A 119 -11.81 -6.45 -11.76
C LYS A 119 -11.30 -6.29 -10.34
N VAL A 120 -12.08 -6.76 -9.38
CA VAL A 120 -11.70 -6.72 -7.97
C VAL A 120 -10.85 -7.93 -7.66
N LEU A 121 -9.68 -7.69 -7.06
CA LEU A 121 -8.79 -8.72 -6.54
C LEU A 121 -9.17 -9.08 -5.10
N GLU A 122 -9.29 -8.05 -4.25
CA GLU A 122 -9.59 -8.22 -2.83
C GLU A 122 -10.15 -6.93 -2.22
N PHE A 123 -10.79 -7.08 -1.06
CA PHE A 123 -11.09 -5.98 -0.16
C PHE A 123 -10.31 -6.13 1.14
N ASN A 124 -9.84 -5.01 1.68
CA ASN A 124 -9.25 -4.94 3.00
C ASN A 124 -9.97 -3.89 3.86
N CYS A 125 -10.17 -4.21 5.15
CA CYS A 125 -10.84 -3.33 6.13
C CYS A 125 -9.84 -2.45 6.86
N ARG A 126 -8.86 -1.90 6.15
CA ARG A 126 -7.75 -1.10 6.67
C ARG A 126 -7.05 -0.34 5.55
N PHE A 127 -6.20 0.59 5.94
CA PHE A 127 -5.22 1.16 5.00
C PHE A 127 -4.30 0.09 4.40
N GLY A 128 -3.79 0.36 3.21
CA GLY A 128 -2.73 -0.42 2.59
C GLY A 128 -1.36 -0.19 3.25
N ASP A 129 -0.49 -1.16 3.13
CA ASP A 129 0.92 -1.05 3.52
C ASP A 129 1.76 -1.75 2.42
N PRO A 130 2.43 -0.96 1.57
CA PRO A 130 3.04 0.36 1.82
C PRO A 130 2.30 1.58 1.22
N GLU A 131 1.02 1.53 0.91
CA GLU A 131 0.31 2.63 0.24
C GLU A 131 0.02 3.81 1.17
N THR A 132 -0.18 3.54 2.47
CA THR A 132 -0.51 4.55 3.48
C THR A 132 0.51 5.69 3.50
N GLN A 133 1.79 5.36 3.47
CA GLN A 133 2.86 6.33 3.60
C GLN A 133 2.86 7.35 2.44
N PRO A 134 2.88 6.95 1.15
CA PRO A 134 2.80 7.90 0.06
C PRO A 134 1.44 8.63 -0.04
N ILE A 135 0.32 7.98 0.29
CA ILE A 135 -0.98 8.63 0.28
C ILE A 135 -1.03 9.73 1.35
N LEU A 136 -0.68 9.42 2.59
CA LEU A 136 -0.78 10.37 3.70
C LEU A 136 0.24 11.50 3.62
N LEU A 137 1.40 11.29 2.99
CA LEU A 137 2.35 12.37 2.77
C LEU A 137 1.80 13.46 1.82
N ARG A 138 0.81 13.10 0.98
CA ARG A 138 0.09 14.03 0.10
C ARG A 138 -1.10 14.72 0.77
N LEU A 139 -1.54 14.26 1.93
CA LEU A 139 -2.71 14.79 2.60
C LEU A 139 -2.41 16.15 3.25
N ASN A 140 -3.11 17.19 2.85
CA ASN A 140 -3.01 18.55 3.43
C ASN A 140 -4.04 18.82 4.52
N SER A 141 -5.12 18.04 4.58
CA SER A 141 -6.12 18.13 5.66
C SER A 141 -5.82 17.16 6.80
N SER A 142 -6.50 17.34 7.92
CA SER A 142 -6.29 16.50 9.10
C SER A 142 -6.90 15.11 8.95
N LEU A 143 -6.10 14.05 9.05
CA LEU A 143 -6.60 12.68 9.11
C LEU A 143 -7.48 12.44 10.35
N VAL A 144 -7.16 13.09 11.47
CA VAL A 144 -7.94 12.95 12.72
C VAL A 144 -9.33 13.54 12.54
N GLU A 145 -9.45 14.71 11.93
CA GLU A 145 -10.76 15.33 11.67
C GLU A 145 -11.57 14.53 10.63
N LEU A 146 -10.92 13.92 9.64
CA LEU A 146 -11.56 13.00 8.71
C LEU A 146 -12.15 11.77 9.43
N CYS A 147 -11.37 11.17 10.35
CA CYS A 147 -11.84 10.04 11.15
C CYS A 147 -12.99 10.45 12.08
N LYS A 148 -12.94 11.64 12.70
CA LYS A 148 -14.04 12.17 13.52
C LYS A 148 -15.30 12.37 12.68
N ALA A 149 -15.19 13.01 11.51
CA ALA A 149 -16.32 13.20 10.61
C ALA A 149 -16.95 11.86 10.19
N ALA A 150 -16.15 10.81 10.02
CA ALA A 150 -16.66 9.47 9.74
C ALA A 150 -17.44 8.88 10.93
N ILE A 151 -16.93 9.02 12.16
CA ILE A 151 -17.56 8.52 13.38
C ILE A 151 -18.86 9.29 13.67
N ASP A 152 -18.84 10.60 13.48
CA ASP A 152 -19.95 11.52 13.77
C ASP A 152 -21.00 11.55 12.63
N ASP A 153 -20.81 10.74 11.57
CA ASP A 153 -21.68 10.66 10.39
C ASP A 153 -21.76 11.97 9.57
N GLU A 154 -20.64 12.71 9.57
CA GLU A 154 -20.52 14.05 8.96
C GLU A 154 -19.60 14.06 7.72
N LEU A 155 -19.35 12.90 7.07
CA LEU A 155 -18.46 12.82 5.91
C LEU A 155 -18.91 13.70 4.73
N ASP A 156 -20.19 13.94 4.55
CA ASP A 156 -20.75 14.79 3.50
C ASP A 156 -20.43 16.28 3.68
N THR A 157 -20.08 16.70 4.89
CA THR A 157 -19.65 18.06 5.20
C THR A 157 -18.13 18.25 5.22
N TYR A 158 -17.38 17.14 5.19
CA TYR A 158 -15.92 17.17 5.25
C TYR A 158 -15.29 17.36 3.88
N SER A 159 -14.37 18.32 3.75
CA SER A 159 -13.61 18.57 2.52
C SER A 159 -12.17 18.09 2.70
N ILE A 160 -11.84 17.00 2.02
CA ILE A 160 -10.47 16.49 1.98
C ILE A 160 -9.62 17.31 1.01
N GLN A 161 -8.39 17.63 1.39
CA GLN A 161 -7.47 18.42 0.58
C GLN A 161 -6.16 17.67 0.36
N TRP A 162 -5.67 17.71 -0.86
CA TRP A 162 -4.46 17.06 -1.32
C TRP A 162 -3.46 18.07 -1.87
N THR A 163 -2.17 17.79 -1.74
CA THR A 163 -1.14 18.50 -2.50
C THR A 163 -1.17 18.05 -3.96
N GLU A 164 -0.82 18.95 -4.87
CA GLU A 164 -0.60 18.64 -6.29
C GLU A 164 0.65 17.79 -6.54
N LYS A 165 1.54 17.68 -5.54
CA LYS A 165 2.77 16.89 -5.64
C LYS A 165 2.46 15.40 -5.73
N HIS A 166 3.39 14.68 -6.38
CA HIS A 166 3.45 13.23 -6.38
C HIS A 166 4.22 12.72 -5.17
N SER A 167 3.99 11.48 -4.78
CA SER A 167 4.74 10.80 -3.73
C SER A 167 5.21 9.43 -4.17
N CYS A 168 6.37 9.03 -3.66
CA CYS A 168 6.92 7.69 -3.82
C CYS A 168 7.43 7.21 -2.46
N GLY A 169 7.10 5.96 -2.10
CA GLY A 169 7.57 5.28 -0.91
C GLY A 169 8.32 4.02 -1.30
N VAL A 170 9.56 3.88 -0.86
CA VAL A 170 10.42 2.71 -1.10
C VAL A 170 10.58 1.94 0.20
N VAL A 171 10.22 0.66 0.19
CA VAL A 171 10.39 -0.22 1.34
C VAL A 171 11.83 -0.71 1.40
N ILE A 172 12.43 -0.62 2.60
CA ILE A 172 13.72 -1.21 2.93
C ILE A 172 13.43 -2.45 3.76
N ALA A 173 13.83 -3.61 3.25
CA ALA A 173 13.54 -4.92 3.83
C ALA A 173 14.81 -5.62 4.32
N SER A 174 14.64 -6.63 5.19
CA SER A 174 15.68 -7.54 5.62
C SER A 174 15.93 -8.61 4.57
N GLU A 175 17.19 -8.95 4.32
CA GLU A 175 17.59 -10.06 3.43
C GLU A 175 16.85 -11.35 3.81
N GLY A 176 16.36 -12.06 2.79
CA GLY A 176 15.51 -13.25 2.95
C GLY A 176 14.01 -12.98 2.87
N TYR A 177 13.54 -11.74 3.13
CA TYR A 177 12.12 -11.41 3.00
C TYR A 177 11.61 -11.62 1.54
N PRO A 178 10.43 -12.22 1.29
CA PRO A 178 9.33 -12.52 2.24
C PRO A 178 9.41 -13.88 2.94
N GLU A 179 10.48 -14.65 2.73
CA GLU A 179 10.71 -15.93 3.40
C GLU A 179 11.41 -15.69 4.75
N ASP A 180 12.29 -16.60 5.19
CA ASP A 180 13.00 -16.49 6.45
C ASP A 180 14.03 -15.35 6.41
N TYR A 181 14.02 -14.51 7.43
CA TYR A 181 14.94 -13.38 7.59
C TYR A 181 15.44 -13.27 9.04
N GLU A 182 16.63 -12.71 9.20
CA GLU A 182 17.19 -12.43 10.52
C GLU A 182 16.70 -11.08 11.05
N SER A 183 16.46 -11.04 12.37
CA SER A 183 16.09 -9.82 13.10
C SER A 183 17.22 -9.37 14.04
N ASN A 184 16.99 -8.28 14.78
CA ASN A 184 17.93 -7.69 15.74
C ASN A 184 19.21 -7.12 15.12
N LYS A 185 19.22 -6.82 13.85
CA LYS A 185 20.32 -6.08 13.21
C LYS A 185 20.28 -4.62 13.66
N LYS A 186 21.43 -4.08 14.04
CA LYS A 186 21.56 -2.67 14.43
C LYS A 186 21.35 -1.76 13.23
N VAL A 187 20.49 -0.75 13.39
CA VAL A 187 20.19 0.22 12.34
C VAL A 187 20.96 1.51 12.60
N SER A 188 21.58 2.05 11.55
CA SER A 188 22.14 3.39 11.50
C SER A 188 21.27 4.27 10.59
N ILE A 189 20.89 5.45 11.08
CA ILE A 189 20.09 6.42 10.34
C ILE A 189 20.88 7.74 10.32
N LYS A 190 21.20 8.22 9.11
CA LYS A 190 21.79 9.54 8.89
C LYS A 190 20.72 10.63 8.97
N GLU A 191 21.11 11.83 9.32
CA GLU A 191 20.21 12.97 9.35
C GLU A 191 19.52 13.19 8.00
N ASN A 192 18.21 13.38 8.03
CA ASN A 192 17.43 13.62 6.83
C ASN A 192 17.43 15.12 6.48
N SER A 193 18.12 15.47 5.40
CA SER A 193 18.14 16.82 4.82
C SER A 193 17.18 16.99 3.63
N ILE A 194 16.45 15.93 3.24
CA ILE A 194 15.57 15.95 2.07
C ILE A 194 14.23 16.56 2.48
N LYS A 195 13.91 17.68 1.84
CA LYS A 195 12.65 18.38 2.08
C LYS A 195 11.44 17.54 1.66
N ASP A 196 10.33 17.71 2.38
CA ASP A 196 9.04 17.04 2.10
C ASP A 196 9.19 15.51 2.00
N SER A 197 10.01 14.95 2.90
CA SER A 197 10.23 13.51 2.99
C SER A 197 10.14 13.00 4.43
N LYS A 198 9.85 11.73 4.59
CA LYS A 198 9.77 11.06 5.87
C LYS A 198 10.21 9.61 5.80
N LEU A 199 11.03 9.20 6.75
CA LEU A 199 11.36 7.80 7.00
C LEU A 199 10.35 7.24 8.01
N PHE A 200 9.51 6.32 7.54
CA PHE A 200 8.55 5.63 8.38
C PHE A 200 9.16 4.34 8.91
N HIS A 201 9.05 4.13 10.22
CA HIS A 201 9.39 2.86 10.86
C HIS A 201 8.28 1.83 10.61
N ALA A 202 8.66 0.60 10.30
CA ALA A 202 7.79 -0.57 10.20
C ALA A 202 8.30 -1.67 11.15
N GLY A 203 8.99 -2.68 10.66
CA GLY A 203 9.56 -3.75 11.46
C GLY A 203 10.81 -3.31 12.24
N THR A 204 10.66 -2.38 13.16
CA THR A 204 11.74 -1.89 14.02
C THR A 204 11.35 -1.97 15.50
N LYS A 205 12.33 -2.09 16.38
CA LYS A 205 12.19 -1.91 17.82
C LYS A 205 13.30 -1.02 18.37
N TYR A 206 13.04 -0.37 19.50
CA TYR A 206 14.03 0.42 20.23
C TYR A 206 14.43 -0.30 21.50
N GLU A 207 15.70 -0.62 21.64
CA GLU A 207 16.23 -1.40 22.75
C GLU A 207 17.65 -0.92 23.07
N ASN A 208 17.96 -0.67 24.35
CA ASN A 208 19.26 -0.22 24.81
C ASN A 208 19.82 0.97 24.01
N GLU A 209 19.00 2.00 23.84
CA GLU A 209 19.33 3.22 23.07
C GLU A 209 19.67 2.98 21.59
N THR A 210 19.29 1.84 21.06
CA THR A 210 19.59 1.43 19.70
C THR A 210 18.32 1.00 18.96
N ILE A 211 18.20 1.38 17.69
CA ILE A 211 17.16 0.88 16.79
C ILE A 211 17.65 -0.45 16.23
N LEU A 212 16.80 -1.46 16.32
CA LEU A 212 17.04 -2.82 15.81
C LEU A 212 15.95 -3.20 14.82
N THR A 213 16.29 -4.05 13.83
CA THR A 213 15.29 -4.68 12.96
C THR A 213 14.46 -5.68 13.76
N SER A 214 13.15 -5.77 13.49
CA SER A 214 12.22 -6.70 14.14
C SER A 214 11.17 -7.28 13.18
N GLY A 215 11.33 -7.04 11.87
CA GLY A 215 10.43 -7.54 10.84
C GLY A 215 11.08 -7.60 9.47
N GLY A 216 10.39 -8.21 8.51
CA GLY A 216 10.86 -8.35 7.14
C GLY A 216 10.91 -7.00 6.41
N ARG A 217 9.82 -6.21 6.45
CA ARG A 217 9.81 -4.81 6.00
C ARG A 217 10.17 -3.91 7.18
N VAL A 218 11.28 -3.20 7.09
CA VAL A 218 11.90 -2.50 8.24
C VAL A 218 11.58 -1.01 8.21
N PHE A 219 11.67 -0.38 7.05
CA PHE A 219 11.35 1.03 6.85
C PHE A 219 10.59 1.25 5.55
N CYS A 220 9.92 2.40 5.45
CA CYS A 220 9.47 2.97 4.20
C CYS A 220 10.02 4.40 4.07
N ALA A 221 10.91 4.60 3.12
CA ALA A 221 11.47 5.91 2.78
C ALA A 221 10.54 6.59 1.78
N THR A 222 9.82 7.62 2.22
CA THR A 222 8.77 8.28 1.43
C THR A 222 9.10 9.74 1.20
N ALA A 223 8.93 10.22 -0.03
CA ALA A 223 9.18 11.61 -0.38
C ALA A 223 8.17 12.15 -1.40
N LEU A 224 7.95 13.47 -1.35
CA LEU A 224 7.23 14.22 -2.37
C LEU A 224 8.17 14.72 -3.48
N GLY A 225 7.58 14.93 -4.65
CA GLY A 225 8.24 15.55 -5.80
C GLY A 225 7.25 16.34 -6.65
N SER A 226 7.75 17.19 -7.52
CA SER A 226 6.94 17.95 -8.49
C SER A 226 6.21 17.03 -9.47
N ASP A 227 6.80 15.88 -9.76
CA ASP A 227 6.26 14.78 -10.51
C ASP A 227 6.71 13.45 -9.88
N LEU A 228 6.27 12.32 -10.44
CA LEU A 228 6.61 11.00 -9.88
C LEU A 228 8.11 10.69 -9.99
N LYS A 229 8.78 11.14 -11.04
CA LYS A 229 10.23 10.93 -11.23
C LYS A 229 11.04 11.68 -10.17
N ASP A 230 10.63 12.90 -9.84
CA ASP A 230 11.25 13.70 -8.78
C ASP A 230 10.97 13.08 -7.40
N ALA A 231 9.73 12.66 -7.14
CA ALA A 231 9.37 11.94 -5.91
C ALA A 231 10.17 10.65 -5.74
N GLN A 232 10.31 9.85 -6.80
CA GLN A 232 11.12 8.62 -6.82
C GLN A 232 12.58 8.94 -6.47
N LYS A 233 13.19 9.91 -7.14
CA LYS A 233 14.58 10.32 -6.87
C LYS A 233 14.77 10.73 -5.41
N ASN A 234 13.84 11.51 -4.87
CA ASN A 234 13.89 11.98 -3.48
C ASN A 234 13.73 10.83 -2.48
N ALA A 235 12.84 9.86 -2.77
CA ALA A 235 12.68 8.66 -1.95
C ALA A 235 13.94 7.79 -1.93
N TYR A 236 14.58 7.56 -3.08
CA TYR A 236 15.84 6.82 -3.14
C TYR A 236 17.00 7.54 -2.47
N ASN A 237 17.05 8.87 -2.54
CA ASN A 237 18.02 9.63 -1.75
C ASN A 237 17.83 9.40 -0.25
N LEU A 238 16.58 9.30 0.21
CA LEU A 238 16.27 9.01 1.62
C LEU A 238 16.62 7.57 2.01
N VAL A 239 16.45 6.59 1.10
CA VAL A 239 16.89 5.20 1.32
C VAL A 239 18.37 5.13 1.69
N ASN A 240 19.23 5.95 1.04
CA ASN A 240 20.67 5.98 1.30
C ASN A 240 21.05 6.49 2.70
N ASN A 241 20.09 7.01 3.46
CA ASN A 241 20.31 7.45 4.85
C ASN A 241 20.13 6.30 5.86
N VAL A 242 19.68 5.11 5.41
CA VAL A 242 19.41 3.97 6.29
C VAL A 242 20.38 2.84 5.97
N GLU A 243 21.06 2.33 6.99
CA GLU A 243 22.02 1.24 6.88
C GLU A 243 21.77 0.20 7.98
N PHE A 244 21.68 -1.06 7.62
CA PHE A 244 21.76 -2.23 8.50
C PHE A 244 22.22 -3.44 7.68
N ASP A 245 22.81 -4.42 8.35
CA ASP A 245 23.32 -5.64 7.70
C ASP A 245 22.19 -6.44 7.05
N GLY A 246 22.32 -6.77 5.77
CA GLY A 246 21.28 -7.44 4.98
C GLY A 246 20.13 -6.52 4.54
N ALA A 247 20.30 -5.19 4.56
CA ALA A 247 19.30 -4.27 4.02
C ALA A 247 19.19 -4.42 2.49
N PHE A 248 17.98 -4.59 1.98
CA PHE A 248 17.73 -4.55 0.54
C PHE A 248 16.44 -3.80 0.20
N PHE A 249 16.32 -3.35 -1.02
CA PHE A 249 15.15 -2.66 -1.57
C PHE A 249 15.12 -2.79 -3.10
N ARG A 250 13.95 -2.67 -3.69
CA ARG A 250 13.81 -2.60 -5.16
C ARG A 250 14.32 -1.25 -5.67
N LYS A 251 14.93 -1.27 -6.87
CA LYS A 251 15.52 -0.07 -7.51
C LYS A 251 14.59 0.61 -8.51
N ASP A 252 13.40 0.02 -8.74
CA ASP A 252 12.48 0.41 -9.81
C ASP A 252 11.09 0.85 -9.30
N ILE A 253 10.91 1.09 -7.99
CA ILE A 253 9.62 1.54 -7.44
C ILE A 253 9.15 2.81 -8.16
N GLY A 254 7.92 2.76 -8.68
CA GLY A 254 7.33 3.87 -9.45
C GLY A 254 7.50 3.75 -10.97
N PHE A 255 8.23 2.74 -11.49
CA PHE A 255 8.53 2.63 -12.92
C PHE A 255 7.28 2.58 -13.81
N LYS A 256 6.17 2.01 -13.34
CA LYS A 256 4.90 1.92 -14.07
C LYS A 256 4.26 3.29 -14.31
N GLY A 257 4.45 4.21 -13.38
CA GLY A 257 3.88 5.56 -13.45
C GLY A 257 4.80 6.59 -14.10
N ILE A 258 6.06 6.26 -14.38
CA ILE A 258 7.04 7.14 -15.03
C ILE A 258 7.09 6.79 -16.52
N LYS A 259 6.52 7.67 -17.34
CA LYS A 259 6.55 7.55 -18.82
C LYS A 259 7.65 8.41 -19.41
#